data_72237c41f3a896239f3d78c92fe99937
#
_entry.id   72237c41f3a896239f3d78c92fe99937
#
_cell.length_a   1.000
_cell.length_b   1.000
_cell.length_c   1.000
_cell.angle_alpha   90.00
_cell.angle_beta   90.00
_cell.angle_gamma   90.00
#
_symmetry.space_group_name_H-M   'P 1'
#
loop_
_entity.id
_entity.type
_entity.pdbx_description
1 polymer ?
#
loop_
_entity_poly.entity_id
_entity_poly.type
_entity_poly.pdbx_seq_one_letter_code
_entity_poly.pdbx_strand_id
1 'polypeptide(L)'
;MNIGDTAPDFTLPDGDGNDWTLSDHRGKVVVLMFYPGDDTPVCTKEMCSVRDHWSDYQRSGAEVVGISTNSVASHEKFAEKYSLPLRLLADENGEVRDKYAAKSLLPGRTARAEFVIDPEGKIGYQKIRPIGLFRPADEDILAAIERASK
;
A
#
# COMPACT_ATOMS: atom_id res chain seq x y z
N MET A 1 -9.29 -13.31 -3.01
CA MET A 1 -9.94 -12.49 -1.95
C MET A 1 -11.03 -11.64 -2.55
N ASN A 2 -12.10 -11.48 -1.80
CA ASN A 2 -13.26 -10.71 -2.23
C ASN A 2 -13.54 -9.57 -1.26
N ILE A 3 -14.29 -8.58 -1.74
CA ILE A 3 -14.83 -7.53 -0.86
C ILE A 3 -15.61 -8.19 0.28
N GLY A 4 -15.37 -7.75 1.51
CA GLY A 4 -15.99 -8.31 2.71
C GLY A 4 -15.18 -9.40 3.40
N ASP A 5 -14.17 -9.96 2.74
CA ASP A 5 -13.29 -10.93 3.36
C ASP A 5 -12.39 -10.25 4.39
N THR A 6 -12.01 -10.99 5.43
CA THR A 6 -11.01 -10.51 6.40
C THR A 6 -9.65 -10.41 5.69
N ALA A 7 -9.04 -9.23 5.77
CA ALA A 7 -7.70 -9.02 5.21
C ALA A 7 -6.68 -9.86 5.97
N PRO A 8 -5.81 -10.63 5.27
CA PRO A 8 -4.76 -11.40 5.93
C PRO A 8 -3.84 -10.51 6.76
N ASP A 9 -3.62 -10.89 8.02
CA ASP A 9 -2.70 -10.15 8.89
C ASP A 9 -1.24 -10.39 8.49
N PHE A 10 -0.39 -9.43 8.77
CA PHE A 10 1.04 -9.54 8.50
C PHE A 10 1.83 -8.53 9.33
N THR A 11 3.13 -8.79 9.44
CA THR A 11 4.10 -7.87 10.04
C THR A 11 5.28 -7.72 9.08
N LEU A 12 5.63 -6.48 8.75
CA LEU A 12 6.77 -6.16 7.89
C LEU A 12 7.54 -4.98 8.46
N PRO A 13 8.88 -4.93 8.25
CA PRO A 13 9.67 -3.77 8.67
C PRO A 13 9.43 -2.58 7.73
N ASP A 14 9.42 -1.38 8.30
CA ASP A 14 9.37 -0.14 7.52
C ASP A 14 10.77 0.36 7.17
N GLY A 15 10.86 1.54 6.52
CA GLY A 15 12.13 2.12 6.11
C GLY A 15 13.05 2.54 7.26
N ASP A 16 12.54 2.65 8.47
CA ASP A 16 13.30 2.94 9.68
C ASP A 16 13.73 1.66 10.42
N GLY A 17 13.33 0.49 9.91
CA GLY A 17 13.62 -0.80 10.53
C GLY A 17 12.65 -1.20 11.62
N ASN A 18 11.58 -0.45 11.83
CA ASN A 18 10.56 -0.77 12.83
C ASN A 18 9.49 -1.67 12.22
N ASP A 19 9.02 -2.63 13.01
CA ASP A 19 7.95 -3.53 12.56
C ASP A 19 6.60 -2.82 12.52
N TRP A 20 5.86 -3.07 11.45
CA TRP A 20 4.51 -2.59 11.26
C TRP A 20 3.57 -3.79 11.10
N THR A 21 2.54 -3.87 11.93
CA THR A 21 1.58 -4.98 11.94
C THR A 21 0.19 -4.46 11.59
N LEU A 22 -0.45 -5.10 10.61
CA LEU A 22 -1.77 -4.67 10.14
C LEU A 22 -2.80 -4.68 11.27
N SER A 23 -2.85 -5.74 12.08
CA SER A 23 -3.86 -5.88 13.13
C SER A 23 -3.74 -4.84 14.25
N ASP A 24 -2.59 -4.17 14.38
CA ASP A 24 -2.42 -3.07 15.35
C ASP A 24 -3.21 -1.82 14.96
N HIS A 25 -3.70 -1.76 13.74
CA HIS A 25 -4.42 -0.61 13.20
C HIS A 25 -5.94 -0.83 13.12
N ARG A 26 -6.47 -1.81 13.84
CA ARG A 26 -7.92 -1.99 13.97
C ARG A 26 -8.54 -0.72 14.58
N GLY A 27 -9.71 -0.34 14.10
CA GLY A 27 -10.35 0.92 14.47
C GLY A 27 -10.05 2.06 13.52
N LYS A 28 -9.15 1.86 12.57
CA LYS A 28 -8.82 2.81 11.50
C LYS A 28 -8.98 2.15 10.15
N VAL A 29 -9.27 2.98 9.14
CA VAL A 29 -9.17 2.53 7.74
C VAL A 29 -7.69 2.44 7.38
N VAL A 30 -7.28 1.34 6.74
CA VAL A 30 -5.90 1.13 6.28
C VAL A 30 -5.89 1.01 4.77
N VAL A 31 -4.96 1.69 4.12
CA VAL A 31 -4.75 1.59 2.68
C VAL A 31 -3.41 0.91 2.43
N LEU A 32 -3.45 -0.21 1.73
CA LEU A 32 -2.25 -0.93 1.30
C LEU A 32 -2.03 -0.66 -0.19
N MET A 33 -0.86 -0.13 -0.54
CA MET A 33 -0.49 0.13 -1.93
C MET A 33 0.70 -0.74 -2.31
N PHE A 34 0.44 -1.85 -3.03
CA PHE A 34 1.51 -2.69 -3.56
C PHE A 34 2.03 -2.08 -4.85
N TYR A 35 3.35 -2.09 -5.02
CA TYR A 35 3.99 -1.57 -6.23
C TYR A 35 5.24 -2.38 -6.58
N PRO A 36 5.64 -2.40 -7.89
CA PRO A 36 6.75 -3.25 -8.35
C PRO A 36 8.12 -2.91 -7.80
N GLY A 37 8.41 -1.64 -7.53
CA GLY A 37 9.75 -1.31 -7.04
C GLY A 37 9.99 0.17 -6.81
N ASP A 38 10.92 0.45 -5.88
CA ASP A 38 11.35 1.81 -5.57
C ASP A 38 12.03 2.46 -6.77
N ASP A 39 11.82 3.77 -6.88
CA ASP A 39 12.51 4.63 -7.84
C ASP A 39 12.32 4.24 -9.32
N THR A 40 11.26 3.50 -9.64
CA THR A 40 10.83 3.30 -11.03
C THR A 40 9.92 4.46 -11.44
N PRO A 41 9.83 4.83 -12.75
CA PRO A 41 9.10 6.03 -13.16
C PRO A 41 7.63 6.08 -12.72
N VAL A 42 6.88 4.99 -12.91
CA VAL A 42 5.46 4.97 -12.56
C VAL A 42 5.25 4.90 -11.06
N CYS A 43 6.06 4.10 -10.34
CA CYS A 43 5.99 4.01 -8.88
C CYS A 43 6.35 5.33 -8.23
N THR A 44 7.36 6.04 -8.75
CA THR A 44 7.73 7.35 -8.26
C THR A 44 6.59 8.34 -8.42
N LYS A 45 5.91 8.34 -9.57
CA LYS A 45 4.75 9.20 -9.80
C LYS A 45 3.61 8.88 -8.85
N GLU A 46 3.34 7.60 -8.61
CA GLU A 46 2.30 7.15 -7.68
C GLU A 46 2.58 7.66 -6.26
N MET A 47 3.78 7.43 -5.76
CA MET A 47 4.14 7.84 -4.40
C MET A 47 4.20 9.36 -4.25
N CYS A 48 4.69 10.07 -5.25
CA CYS A 48 4.70 11.54 -5.24
C CYS A 48 3.28 12.10 -5.31
N SER A 49 2.36 11.44 -6.01
CA SER A 49 0.95 11.84 -6.02
C SER A 49 0.33 11.69 -4.63
N VAL A 50 0.61 10.58 -3.95
CA VAL A 50 0.17 10.39 -2.55
C VAL A 50 0.75 11.48 -1.65
N ARG A 51 2.04 11.80 -1.81
CA ARG A 51 2.69 12.89 -1.07
C ARG A 51 1.98 14.22 -1.30
N ASP A 52 1.68 14.54 -2.55
CA ASP A 52 1.05 15.81 -2.91
C ASP A 52 -0.39 15.93 -2.39
N HIS A 53 -1.06 14.79 -2.14
CA HIS A 53 -2.41 14.73 -1.59
C HIS A 53 -2.40 14.29 -0.11
N TRP A 54 -1.24 14.33 0.55
CA TRP A 54 -1.11 13.78 1.90
C TRP A 54 -2.04 14.42 2.93
N SER A 55 -2.30 15.72 2.81
CA SER A 55 -3.24 16.38 3.71
C SER A 55 -4.66 15.81 3.60
N ASP A 56 -5.07 15.40 2.40
CA ASP A 56 -6.36 14.77 2.19
C ASP A 56 -6.41 13.38 2.83
N TYR A 57 -5.34 12.59 2.68
CA TYR A 57 -5.23 11.29 3.34
C TYR A 57 -5.23 11.42 4.86
N GLN A 58 -4.51 12.39 5.40
CA GLN A 58 -4.48 12.64 6.85
C GLN A 58 -5.86 13.06 7.38
N ARG A 59 -6.57 13.93 6.67
CA ARG A 59 -7.92 14.33 7.06
C ARG A 59 -8.90 13.17 7.05
N SER A 60 -8.67 12.17 6.20
CA SER A 60 -9.51 10.98 6.15
C SER A 60 -9.34 10.09 7.37
N GLY A 61 -8.26 10.26 8.14
CA GLY A 61 -7.93 9.42 9.29
C GLY A 61 -7.36 8.05 8.94
N ALA A 62 -7.12 7.78 7.66
CA ALA A 62 -6.60 6.48 7.22
C ALA A 62 -5.09 6.37 7.45
N GLU A 63 -4.64 5.14 7.76
CA GLU A 63 -3.22 4.76 7.71
C GLU A 63 -2.92 4.29 6.29
N VAL A 64 -1.92 4.90 5.64
CA VAL A 64 -1.54 4.57 4.26
C VAL A 64 -0.11 4.05 4.23
N VAL A 65 0.09 2.87 3.66
CA VAL A 65 1.42 2.26 3.53
C VAL A 65 1.65 1.76 2.11
N GLY A 66 2.91 1.86 1.65
CA GLY A 66 3.34 1.25 0.40
C GLY A 66 4.06 -0.06 0.69
N ILE A 67 3.92 -1.05 -0.18
CA ILE A 67 4.54 -2.37 -0.01
C ILE A 67 5.22 -2.79 -1.30
N SER A 68 6.50 -3.13 -1.23
CA SER A 68 7.21 -3.74 -2.35
C SER A 68 8.25 -4.73 -1.83
N THR A 69 8.89 -5.48 -2.73
CA THR A 69 9.92 -6.46 -2.38
C THR A 69 11.31 -5.85 -2.19
N ASN A 70 11.43 -4.53 -2.25
CA ASN A 70 12.67 -3.84 -1.97
C ASN A 70 13.06 -3.94 -0.49
N SER A 71 14.35 -3.73 -0.21
CA SER A 71 14.88 -3.79 1.15
C SER A 71 14.51 -2.57 1.97
N VAL A 72 14.68 -2.67 3.29
CA VAL A 72 14.53 -1.53 4.21
C VAL A 72 15.42 -0.37 3.77
N ALA A 73 16.68 -0.64 3.40
CA ALA A 73 17.63 0.40 2.96
C ALA A 73 17.15 1.08 1.67
N SER A 74 16.60 0.32 0.72
CA SER A 74 16.04 0.88 -0.51
C SER A 74 14.86 1.80 -0.22
N HIS A 75 13.96 1.37 0.66
CA HIS A 75 12.80 2.16 1.07
C HIS A 75 13.20 3.46 1.76
N GLU A 76 14.19 3.41 2.64
CA GLU A 76 14.72 4.60 3.31
C GLU A 76 15.22 5.62 2.29
N LYS A 77 16.04 5.18 1.32
CA LYS A 77 16.58 6.05 0.27
C LYS A 77 15.48 6.63 -0.62
N PHE A 78 14.51 5.82 -1.00
CA PHE A 78 13.41 6.26 -1.84
C PHE A 78 12.56 7.32 -1.12
N ALA A 79 12.22 7.07 0.13
CA ALA A 79 11.45 8.01 0.94
C ALA A 79 12.19 9.33 1.14
N GLU A 80 13.50 9.29 1.39
CA GLU A 80 14.32 10.49 1.54
C GLU A 80 14.40 11.28 0.24
N LYS A 81 14.68 10.60 -0.87
CA LYS A 81 14.87 11.22 -2.17
C LYS A 81 13.66 12.06 -2.61
N TYR A 82 12.46 11.59 -2.33
CA TYR A 82 11.22 12.24 -2.76
C TYR A 82 10.41 12.81 -1.61
N SER A 83 10.95 12.82 -0.39
CA SER A 83 10.26 13.31 0.81
C SER A 83 8.89 12.68 1.00
N LEU A 84 8.84 11.35 0.90
CA LEU A 84 7.58 10.59 1.00
C LEU A 84 7.12 10.51 2.45
N PRO A 85 5.87 10.91 2.76
CA PRO A 85 5.36 10.91 4.13
C PRO A 85 4.80 9.56 4.57
N LEU A 86 4.44 8.67 3.64
CA LEU A 86 3.88 7.37 3.98
C LEU A 86 4.98 6.37 4.31
N ARG A 87 4.64 5.37 5.12
CA ARG A 87 5.56 4.28 5.41
C ARG A 87 5.67 3.35 4.22
N LEU A 88 6.88 2.89 3.94
CA LEU A 88 7.15 1.89 2.92
C LEU A 88 7.58 0.62 3.63
N LEU A 89 6.87 -0.48 3.39
CA LEU A 89 7.09 -1.76 4.06
C LEU A 89 7.87 -2.71 3.15
N ALA A 90 8.88 -3.37 3.72
CA ALA A 90 9.78 -4.25 2.98
C ALA A 90 9.30 -5.71 3.03
N ASP A 91 8.69 -6.16 1.94
CA ASP A 91 8.21 -7.54 1.74
C ASP A 91 9.23 -8.30 0.88
N GLU A 92 10.46 -8.41 1.37
CA GLU A 92 11.59 -8.91 0.59
C GLU A 92 11.37 -10.30 -0.02
N ASN A 93 10.66 -11.18 0.68
CA ASN A 93 10.37 -12.53 0.21
C ASN A 93 9.08 -12.62 -0.62
N GLY A 94 8.32 -11.54 -0.74
CA GLY A 94 7.06 -11.53 -1.47
C GLY A 94 5.94 -12.30 -0.80
N GLU A 95 6.05 -12.62 0.48
CA GLU A 95 5.05 -13.42 1.20
C GLU A 95 3.71 -12.68 1.34
N VAL A 96 3.75 -11.40 1.67
CA VAL A 96 2.53 -10.59 1.82
C VAL A 96 1.90 -10.35 0.45
N ARG A 97 2.72 -10.05 -0.56
CA ARG A 97 2.27 -9.97 -1.94
C ARG A 97 1.47 -11.23 -2.32
N ASP A 98 1.98 -12.40 -1.98
CA ASP A 98 1.34 -13.67 -2.31
C ASP A 98 0.04 -13.87 -1.53
N LYS A 99 0.00 -13.48 -0.26
CA LYS A 99 -1.21 -13.54 0.57
C LYS A 99 -2.35 -12.69 -0.01
N TYR A 100 -2.01 -11.54 -0.60
CA TYR A 100 -2.98 -10.62 -1.18
C TYR A 100 -3.19 -10.83 -2.68
N ALA A 101 -2.54 -11.83 -3.26
CA ALA A 101 -2.59 -12.12 -4.70
C ALA A 101 -2.18 -10.91 -5.57
N ALA A 102 -1.30 -10.05 -5.05
CA ALA A 102 -0.81 -8.88 -5.76
C ALA A 102 0.36 -9.27 -6.67
N LYS A 103 0.13 -10.26 -7.52
CA LYS A 103 1.14 -10.83 -8.41
C LYS A 103 0.98 -10.28 -9.82
N SER A 104 2.11 -9.89 -10.41
CA SER A 104 2.17 -9.55 -11.83
C SER A 104 2.05 -10.80 -12.69
N LEU A 105 1.73 -10.62 -13.98
CA LEU A 105 1.81 -11.69 -14.96
C LEU A 105 3.26 -12.16 -15.17
N LEU A 106 4.24 -11.32 -14.82
CA LEU A 106 5.66 -11.71 -14.84
C LEU A 106 6.00 -12.43 -13.53
N PRO A 107 6.52 -13.67 -13.59
CA PRO A 107 6.84 -14.42 -12.38
C PRO A 107 7.78 -13.67 -11.43
N GLY A 108 7.49 -13.73 -10.14
CA GLY A 108 8.30 -13.12 -9.10
C GLY A 108 8.15 -11.61 -8.95
N ARG A 109 7.27 -10.98 -9.72
CA ARG A 109 7.04 -9.54 -9.66
C ARG A 109 5.75 -9.19 -8.92
N THR A 110 5.76 -8.03 -8.25
CA THR A 110 4.59 -7.47 -7.59
C THR A 110 3.75 -6.69 -8.60
N ALA A 111 2.45 -6.92 -8.61
CA ALA A 111 1.52 -6.11 -9.37
C ALA A 111 1.27 -4.78 -8.65
N ARG A 112 0.82 -3.76 -9.39
CA ARG A 112 0.22 -2.59 -8.75
C ARG A 112 -1.14 -3.00 -8.21
N ALA A 113 -1.35 -2.78 -6.94
CA ALA A 113 -2.61 -3.15 -6.32
C ALA A 113 -2.89 -2.22 -5.14
N GLU A 114 -4.15 -1.87 -4.95
CA GLU A 114 -4.60 -1.08 -3.82
C GLU A 114 -5.71 -1.82 -3.09
N PHE A 115 -5.60 -1.86 -1.77
CA PHE A 115 -6.61 -2.44 -0.89
C PHE A 115 -6.98 -1.40 0.15
N VAL A 116 -8.27 -1.17 0.33
CA VAL A 116 -8.78 -0.36 1.44
C VAL A 116 -9.44 -1.30 2.43
N ILE A 117 -8.93 -1.30 3.65
CA ILE A 117 -9.36 -2.20 4.72
C ILE A 117 -10.13 -1.37 5.74
N ASP A 118 -11.34 -1.80 6.07
CA ASP A 118 -12.19 -1.08 7.01
C ASP A 118 -11.71 -1.22 8.47
N PRO A 119 -12.29 -0.45 9.42
CA PRO A 119 -11.87 -0.52 10.83
C PRO A 119 -12.02 -1.88 11.48
N GLU A 120 -12.87 -2.75 10.93
CA GLU A 120 -13.04 -4.12 11.43
C GLU A 120 -12.05 -5.10 10.82
N GLY A 121 -11.22 -4.65 9.88
CA GLY A 121 -10.22 -5.47 9.22
C GLY A 121 -10.70 -6.21 7.99
N LYS A 122 -11.82 -5.79 7.41
CA LYS A 122 -12.37 -6.39 6.20
C LYS A 122 -12.02 -5.55 4.97
N ILE A 123 -11.89 -6.23 3.84
CA ILE A 123 -11.58 -5.56 2.56
C ILE A 123 -12.85 -4.84 2.07
N GLY A 124 -12.77 -3.51 1.99
CA GLY A 124 -13.85 -2.66 1.48
C GLY A 124 -13.67 -2.24 0.03
N TYR A 125 -12.44 -2.32 -0.48
CA TYR A 125 -12.10 -1.97 -1.85
C TYR A 125 -10.84 -2.73 -2.25
N GLN A 126 -10.78 -3.20 -3.48
CA GLN A 126 -9.55 -3.77 -4.03
C GLN A 126 -9.48 -3.53 -5.52
N LYS A 127 -8.27 -3.27 -6.00
CA LYS A 127 -7.96 -3.18 -7.41
C LYS A 127 -6.56 -3.73 -7.65
N ILE A 128 -6.47 -4.75 -8.50
CA ILE A 128 -5.20 -5.38 -8.85
C ILE A 128 -4.99 -5.20 -10.35
N ARG A 129 -3.81 -4.67 -10.71
CA ARG A 129 -3.43 -4.43 -12.09
C ARG A 129 -2.23 -5.31 -12.44
N PRO A 130 -2.47 -6.54 -12.98
CA PRO A 130 -1.38 -7.48 -13.27
C PRO A 130 -0.39 -6.97 -14.31
N ILE A 131 -0.81 -6.03 -15.18
CA ILE A 131 0.05 -5.36 -16.15
C ILE A 131 0.08 -3.88 -15.75
N GLY A 132 1.11 -3.51 -14.97
CA GLY A 132 1.07 -2.30 -14.18
C GLY A 132 1.75 -1.09 -14.77
N LEU A 133 1.21 -0.48 -15.83
CA LEU A 133 1.68 0.83 -16.27
C LEU A 133 0.82 1.98 -15.74
N PHE A 134 -0.37 1.67 -15.21
CA PHE A 134 -1.32 2.67 -14.72
C PHE A 134 -1.34 2.67 -13.20
N ARG A 135 -1.38 3.87 -12.61
CA ARG A 135 -1.57 4.07 -11.19
C ARG A 135 -3.02 4.44 -10.91
N PRO A 136 -3.52 4.22 -9.67
CA PRO A 136 -4.87 4.63 -9.32
C PRO A 136 -4.96 6.16 -9.25
N ALA A 137 -6.15 6.70 -9.40
CA ALA A 137 -6.42 8.07 -9.06
C ALA A 137 -6.58 8.19 -7.53
N ASP A 138 -5.93 9.19 -6.91
CA ASP A 138 -6.06 9.42 -5.48
C ASP A 138 -7.52 9.63 -5.06
N GLU A 139 -8.31 10.30 -5.89
CA GLU A 139 -9.73 10.54 -5.63
C GLU A 139 -10.52 9.23 -5.47
N ASP A 140 -10.19 8.18 -6.23
CA ASP A 140 -10.87 6.89 -6.12
C ASP A 140 -10.54 6.22 -4.78
N ILE A 141 -9.29 6.31 -4.36
CA ILE A 141 -8.84 5.76 -3.08
C ILE A 141 -9.47 6.53 -1.92
N LEU A 142 -9.47 7.86 -1.99
CA LEU A 142 -10.08 8.71 -0.97
C LEU A 142 -11.58 8.45 -0.85
N ALA A 143 -12.28 8.26 -1.97
CA ALA A 143 -13.69 7.90 -1.95
C ALA A 143 -13.91 6.52 -1.30
N ALA A 144 -13.04 5.55 -1.57
CA ALA A 144 -13.10 4.23 -0.94
C ALA A 144 -12.87 4.30 0.57
N ILE A 145 -11.94 5.16 1.02
CA ILE A 145 -11.70 5.40 2.45
C ILE A 145 -12.97 5.95 3.11
N GLU A 146 -13.60 6.93 2.49
CA GLU A 146 -14.83 7.52 3.02
C GLU A 146 -15.93 6.48 3.19
N ARG A 147 -16.13 5.61 2.18
CA ARG A 147 -17.12 4.53 2.27
C ARG A 147 -16.78 3.53 3.39
N ALA A 148 -15.51 3.20 3.55
CA ALA A 148 -15.07 2.25 4.57
C ALA A 148 -15.18 2.81 6.00
N SER A 149 -15.17 4.13 6.13
CA SER A 149 -15.24 4.82 7.43
C SER A 149 -16.65 4.90 8.01
N LYS A 150 -17.64 4.55 7.21
CA LYS A 150 -19.07 4.66 7.62
C LYS A 150 -19.60 3.40 8.28
#